data_8ddd861bbc7035c42ba83156e62760d7
#
_entry.id   8ddd861bbc7035c42ba83156e62760d7
#
_cell.length_a   1.000
_cell.length_b   1.000
_cell.length_c   1.000
_cell.angle_alpha   90.00
_cell.angle_beta   90.00
_cell.angle_gamma   90.00
#
_symmetry.space_group_name_H-M   'P 1'
#
loop_
_entity.id
_entity.type
_entity.pdbx_description
1 polymer ?
#
loop_
_entity_poly.entity_id
_entity_poly.type
_entity_poly.pdbx_seq_one_letter_code
_entity_poly.pdbx_strand_id
1 'polypeptide(L)'
;MTITADSVTSTDERFTMDNLSLGDNYKPLNAYLQKSDGEVIKRTYSKGERRNSNQTMPRIACQVFEKQIASLSVEGRESFPVCKYNPSSETICGIYTSVEEFRQHRKTIEYLTYSYDNGRQFVLYCWNVFSTIIFVQECLKRFGEPGDKMILTYRKKDEQEEQEATAEAAAQEELVQQFKGYQNPFSSMLIESKNLIFRGAPGTGKSYLAKEIAADIISNGYYEKFTQLSEEQRKQVEFVQFHPSYDYSNFVEGLRPKVNDDGTMGFELQDGIFKKFIARARKNYEDSQKSEEAIEREVSVQESMTDFFSGIELGVDTFKTINGNEFTITSVDESHINISIPGNATVNKLALNVDEIRRMLESDVKFTKIKDITAFFGKTFATQAYSYDFAIYKAIKSQKASSAKGKTEQAELKKYIFIIDEINRGEISKIFGELFFAIDPGYRGRAGEISTQYANLHADPDEKFYIPENVYIIGTMNDIDRSVDNFDFAMRRRFRFVELRADERLEMLANLEDEELEAEAIRRMSALNREIAAVEDLNENYQIGASYFLKLKTLTFDQLWTDYLHPLLQEYIQGMYDEESIMNRLAKAYGYHKPTDGDADEAAQN
;
A
#
# COMPACT_ATOMS: atom_id res chain seq x y z
N MET A 1 -4.20 4.82 -36.49
CA MET A 1 -2.76 5.04 -36.74
C MET A 1 -2.22 3.84 -37.48
N THR A 2 -1.43 4.09 -38.51
CA THR A 2 -0.73 3.04 -39.26
C THR A 2 0.77 3.29 -39.13
N ILE A 3 1.51 2.27 -38.69
CA ILE A 3 2.96 2.31 -38.50
C ILE A 3 3.59 1.34 -39.50
N THR A 4 4.47 1.86 -40.35
CA THR A 4 5.28 1.07 -41.30
C THR A 4 6.76 1.23 -40.96
N ALA A 5 7.64 0.51 -41.67
CA ALA A 5 9.08 0.68 -41.51
C ALA A 5 9.55 2.14 -41.69
N ASP A 6 8.92 2.88 -42.62
CA ASP A 6 9.39 4.20 -43.06
C ASP A 6 8.49 5.35 -42.59
N SER A 7 7.25 5.08 -42.16
CA SER A 7 6.27 6.14 -41.85
C SER A 7 5.32 5.77 -40.71
N VAL A 8 4.83 6.80 -40.03
CA VAL A 8 3.73 6.72 -39.09
C VAL A 8 2.66 7.72 -39.51
N THR A 9 1.45 7.23 -39.80
CA THR A 9 0.32 8.06 -40.23
C THR A 9 -0.82 7.96 -39.24
N SER A 10 -1.43 9.09 -38.87
CA SER A 10 -2.57 9.16 -37.99
C SER A 10 -3.72 9.89 -38.68
N THR A 11 -4.96 9.50 -38.36
CA THR A 11 -6.16 10.23 -38.78
C THR A 11 -6.45 11.44 -37.88
N ASP A 12 -5.82 11.52 -36.73
CA ASP A 12 -5.91 12.69 -35.84
C ASP A 12 -4.69 13.59 -36.09
N GLU A 13 -4.92 14.74 -36.72
CA GLU A 13 -3.86 15.70 -37.07
C GLU A 13 -3.15 16.29 -35.85
N ARG A 14 -3.78 16.26 -34.69
CA ARG A 14 -3.22 16.75 -33.41
C ARG A 14 -2.24 15.77 -32.77
N PHE A 15 -2.33 14.49 -33.13
CA PHE A 15 -1.48 13.43 -32.60
C PHE A 15 -0.46 13.00 -33.65
N THR A 16 0.74 13.53 -33.55
CA THR A 16 1.86 13.25 -34.47
C THR A 16 3.05 12.67 -33.70
N MET A 17 4.06 12.18 -34.43
CA MET A 17 5.34 11.75 -33.85
C MET A 17 6.03 12.85 -33.03
N ASP A 18 5.67 14.13 -33.27
CA ASP A 18 6.22 15.28 -32.57
C ASP A 18 5.64 15.45 -31.16
N ASN A 19 4.49 14.83 -30.88
CA ASN A 19 3.72 15.01 -29.67
C ASN A 19 3.35 13.67 -28.99
N LEU A 20 4.27 12.71 -28.91
CA LEU A 20 4.01 11.40 -28.29
C LEU A 20 3.59 11.49 -26.82
N SER A 21 4.01 12.54 -26.12
CA SER A 21 3.58 12.83 -24.75
C SER A 21 2.06 13.06 -24.62
N LEU A 22 1.40 13.55 -25.68
CA LEU A 22 -0.05 13.69 -25.71
C LEU A 22 -0.79 12.34 -25.71
N GLY A 23 -0.07 11.24 -25.88
CA GLY A 23 -0.62 9.87 -25.83
C GLY A 23 -1.37 9.55 -24.55
N ASP A 24 -1.10 10.23 -23.43
CA ASP A 24 -1.83 10.07 -22.19
C ASP A 24 -3.30 10.53 -22.29
N ASN A 25 -3.61 11.41 -23.24
CA ASN A 25 -4.96 11.89 -23.51
C ASN A 25 -5.77 10.94 -24.43
N TYR A 26 -5.20 9.81 -24.82
CA TYR A 26 -5.83 8.86 -25.72
C TYR A 26 -5.90 7.47 -25.11
N LYS A 27 -6.95 6.73 -25.46
CA LYS A 27 -7.18 5.35 -25.04
C LYS A 27 -7.02 4.42 -26.25
N PRO A 28 -6.04 3.48 -26.20
CA PRO A 28 -5.95 2.44 -27.23
C PRO A 28 -7.17 1.51 -27.16
N LEU A 29 -7.76 1.22 -28.31
CA LEU A 29 -8.92 0.34 -28.44
C LEU A 29 -8.53 -1.02 -28.99
N ASN A 30 -7.74 -1.07 -30.06
CA ASN A 30 -7.31 -2.30 -30.71
C ASN A 30 -5.96 -2.11 -31.39
N ALA A 31 -5.18 -3.19 -31.45
CA ALA A 31 -3.93 -3.23 -32.21
C ALA A 31 -3.77 -4.59 -32.91
N TYR A 32 -3.21 -4.58 -34.10
CA TYR A 32 -2.85 -5.79 -34.83
C TYR A 32 -1.73 -5.49 -35.87
N LEU A 33 -0.96 -6.51 -36.20
CA LEU A 33 -0.01 -6.43 -37.31
C LEU A 33 -0.65 -7.05 -38.54
N GLN A 34 -0.58 -6.35 -39.67
CA GLN A 34 -1.01 -6.84 -40.98
C GLN A 34 0.23 -7.08 -41.85
N LYS A 35 0.40 -8.32 -42.30
CA LYS A 35 1.45 -8.71 -43.20
C LYS A 35 1.20 -8.21 -44.63
N SER A 36 2.25 -8.20 -45.45
CA SER A 36 2.18 -7.79 -46.85
C SER A 36 1.26 -8.66 -47.70
N ASP A 37 1.06 -9.93 -47.31
CA ASP A 37 0.12 -10.89 -47.95
C ASP A 37 -1.32 -10.76 -47.45
N GLY A 38 -1.61 -9.85 -46.52
CA GLY A 38 -2.92 -9.61 -45.93
C GLY A 38 -3.21 -10.39 -44.64
N GLU A 39 -2.32 -11.27 -44.19
CA GLU A 39 -2.49 -11.96 -42.91
C GLU A 39 -2.54 -10.94 -41.76
N VAL A 40 -3.50 -11.16 -40.82
CA VAL A 40 -3.70 -10.30 -39.66
C VAL A 40 -3.29 -11.05 -38.38
N ILE A 41 -2.27 -10.56 -37.70
CA ILE A 41 -1.74 -11.14 -36.47
C ILE A 41 -2.19 -10.26 -35.29
N LYS A 42 -2.95 -10.84 -34.36
CA LYS A 42 -3.39 -10.24 -33.11
C LYS A 42 -2.59 -10.79 -31.94
N ARG A 43 -2.65 -10.10 -30.81
CA ARG A 43 -2.04 -10.58 -29.57
C ARG A 43 -2.67 -11.89 -29.10
N THR A 44 -1.86 -12.90 -28.91
CA THR A 44 -2.21 -14.15 -28.22
C THR A 44 -1.88 -14.00 -26.73
N TYR A 45 -2.80 -14.34 -25.85
CA TYR A 45 -2.61 -14.25 -24.41
C TYR A 45 -2.44 -15.64 -23.81
N SER A 46 -1.47 -15.78 -22.95
CA SER A 46 -1.32 -16.97 -22.11
C SER A 46 -2.43 -17.02 -21.04
N LYS A 47 -2.77 -18.22 -20.55
CA LYS A 47 -3.77 -18.38 -19.46
C LYS A 47 -3.30 -17.57 -18.24
N GLY A 48 -4.15 -16.67 -17.72
CA GLY A 48 -3.83 -15.79 -16.57
C GLY A 48 -3.09 -14.49 -16.89
N GLU A 49 -2.69 -14.24 -18.13
CA GLU A 49 -2.04 -12.99 -18.52
C GLU A 49 -3.02 -11.81 -18.46
N ARG A 50 -2.62 -10.69 -17.82
CA ARG A 50 -3.44 -9.47 -17.77
C ARG A 50 -3.55 -8.84 -19.15
N ARG A 51 -4.79 -8.58 -19.57
CA ARG A 51 -5.08 -7.85 -20.82
C ARG A 51 -4.97 -6.35 -20.57
N ASN A 52 -3.81 -5.78 -20.85
CA ASN A 52 -3.57 -4.35 -20.75
C ASN A 52 -3.52 -3.73 -22.15
N SER A 53 -4.53 -2.94 -22.53
CA SER A 53 -4.63 -2.29 -23.84
C SER A 53 -3.44 -1.36 -24.12
N ASN A 54 -2.91 -0.67 -23.09
CA ASN A 54 -1.80 0.26 -23.23
C ASN A 54 -0.46 -0.41 -23.63
N GLN A 55 -0.37 -1.73 -23.49
CA GLN A 55 0.84 -2.50 -23.79
C GLN A 55 0.63 -3.54 -24.89
N THR A 56 -0.52 -3.53 -25.55
CA THR A 56 -0.88 -4.53 -26.56
C THR A 56 -0.01 -4.40 -27.81
N MET A 57 0.15 -3.21 -28.36
CA MET A 57 0.90 -2.98 -29.60
C MET A 57 2.38 -3.39 -29.50
N PRO A 58 3.15 -2.94 -28.50
CA PRO A 58 4.55 -3.37 -28.38
C PRO A 58 4.69 -4.86 -28.09
N ARG A 59 3.72 -5.47 -27.39
CA ARG A 59 3.74 -6.92 -27.16
C ARG A 59 3.44 -7.73 -28.42
N ILE A 60 2.61 -7.22 -29.37
CA ILE A 60 2.42 -7.84 -30.68
C ILE A 60 3.76 -7.83 -31.46
N ALA A 61 4.49 -6.73 -31.42
CA ALA A 61 5.81 -6.68 -32.06
C ALA A 61 6.77 -7.70 -31.43
N CYS A 62 6.81 -7.82 -30.10
CA CYS A 62 7.57 -8.89 -29.43
C CYS A 62 7.13 -10.28 -29.87
N GLN A 63 5.81 -10.54 -30.00
CA GLN A 63 5.25 -11.83 -30.40
C GLN A 63 5.64 -12.19 -31.84
N VAL A 64 5.53 -11.25 -32.77
CA VAL A 64 5.79 -11.50 -34.19
C VAL A 64 7.28 -11.67 -34.46
N PHE A 65 8.12 -10.87 -33.82
CA PHE A 65 9.55 -10.83 -34.03
C PHE A 65 10.37 -11.49 -32.91
N GLU A 66 9.74 -12.39 -32.15
CA GLU A 66 10.31 -13.06 -30.98
C GLU A 66 11.69 -13.69 -31.26
N LYS A 67 11.78 -14.50 -32.34
CA LYS A 67 13.01 -15.22 -32.71
C LYS A 67 14.09 -14.26 -33.10
N GLN A 68 13.79 -13.21 -33.84
CA GLN A 68 14.73 -12.20 -34.31
C GLN A 68 15.26 -11.36 -33.14
N ILE A 69 14.38 -10.95 -32.23
CA ILE A 69 14.77 -10.21 -31.01
C ILE A 69 15.65 -11.09 -30.12
N ALA A 70 15.26 -12.36 -29.93
CA ALA A 70 16.02 -13.30 -29.11
C ALA A 70 17.41 -13.62 -29.67
N SER A 71 17.58 -13.52 -30.98
CA SER A 71 18.88 -13.77 -31.67
C SER A 71 19.83 -12.58 -31.66
N LEU A 72 19.39 -11.39 -31.19
CA LEU A 72 20.24 -10.22 -31.09
C LEU A 72 21.40 -10.45 -30.09
N SER A 73 22.57 -9.94 -30.38
CA SER A 73 23.69 -9.87 -29.43
C SER A 73 23.31 -8.98 -28.24
N VAL A 74 24.03 -9.08 -27.13
CA VAL A 74 23.83 -8.21 -25.95
C VAL A 74 23.89 -6.74 -26.36
N GLU A 75 24.94 -6.34 -27.08
CA GLU A 75 25.13 -4.97 -27.60
C GLU A 75 23.98 -4.55 -28.54
N GLY A 76 23.48 -5.47 -29.37
CA GLY A 76 22.36 -5.23 -30.29
C GLY A 76 21.04 -5.03 -29.57
N ARG A 77 20.83 -5.66 -28.41
CA ARG A 77 19.65 -5.46 -27.54
C ARG A 77 19.76 -4.18 -26.73
N GLU A 78 20.90 -3.88 -26.14
CA GLU A 78 21.15 -2.67 -25.36
C GLU A 78 21.01 -1.39 -26.20
N SER A 79 21.42 -1.43 -27.46
CA SER A 79 21.29 -0.30 -28.39
C SER A 79 19.95 -0.24 -29.14
N PHE A 80 19.03 -1.17 -28.90
CA PHE A 80 17.75 -1.21 -29.62
C PHE A 80 16.80 -0.07 -29.16
N PRO A 81 16.32 0.79 -30.10
CA PRO A 81 15.41 1.87 -29.75
C PRO A 81 14.07 1.34 -29.25
N VAL A 82 13.63 1.73 -28.05
CA VAL A 82 12.40 1.21 -27.44
C VAL A 82 11.37 2.29 -27.11
N CYS A 83 11.81 3.50 -26.84
CA CYS A 83 10.90 4.58 -26.44
C CYS A 83 11.43 5.95 -26.84
N LYS A 84 10.51 6.87 -27.17
CA LYS A 84 10.79 8.27 -27.39
C LYS A 84 9.59 9.12 -27.01
N TYR A 85 9.81 10.27 -26.35
CA TYR A 85 8.72 11.14 -25.90
C TYR A 85 8.33 12.19 -26.95
N ASN A 86 9.32 12.75 -27.62
CA ASN A 86 9.17 13.75 -28.69
C ASN A 86 10.45 13.78 -29.55
N PRO A 87 10.49 14.46 -30.71
CA PRO A 87 11.65 14.49 -31.59
C PRO A 87 12.94 15.02 -30.95
N SER A 88 12.82 15.94 -30.00
CA SER A 88 13.95 16.55 -29.31
C SER A 88 14.41 15.77 -28.07
N SER A 89 13.66 14.77 -27.61
CA SER A 89 14.07 13.93 -26.48
C SER A 89 15.10 12.88 -26.93
N GLU A 90 15.95 12.47 -26.00
CA GLU A 90 16.84 11.32 -26.23
C GLU A 90 16.03 10.05 -26.48
N THR A 91 16.50 9.22 -27.40
CA THR A 91 15.92 7.91 -27.65
C THR A 91 16.33 6.95 -26.55
N ILE A 92 15.34 6.36 -25.88
CA ILE A 92 15.57 5.34 -24.88
C ILE A 92 15.77 4.01 -25.60
N CYS A 93 16.93 3.37 -25.34
CA CYS A 93 17.30 2.07 -25.90
C CYS A 93 17.36 1.01 -24.79
N GLY A 94 17.20 -0.24 -25.18
CA GLY A 94 17.47 -1.41 -24.36
C GLY A 94 16.30 -2.39 -24.26
N ILE A 95 16.55 -3.64 -24.68
CA ILE A 95 15.70 -4.81 -24.46
C ILE A 95 16.47 -5.74 -23.52
N TYR A 96 15.94 -5.93 -22.32
CA TYR A 96 16.56 -6.73 -21.26
C TYR A 96 15.89 -8.09 -21.13
N THR A 97 16.57 -9.04 -20.49
CA THR A 97 16.09 -10.43 -20.36
C THR A 97 15.45 -10.70 -18.98
N SER A 98 15.63 -9.80 -18.04
CA SER A 98 14.97 -9.85 -16.73
C SER A 98 14.66 -8.45 -16.20
N VAL A 99 13.73 -8.38 -15.24
CA VAL A 99 13.40 -7.13 -14.55
C VAL A 99 14.58 -6.64 -13.70
N GLU A 100 15.36 -7.55 -13.15
CA GLU A 100 16.57 -7.23 -12.39
C GLU A 100 17.61 -6.54 -13.28
N GLU A 101 17.87 -7.09 -14.48
CA GLU A 101 18.77 -6.49 -15.47
C GLU A 101 18.27 -5.10 -15.90
N PHE A 102 16.98 -4.96 -16.18
CA PHE A 102 16.37 -3.67 -16.50
C PHE A 102 16.60 -2.63 -15.38
N ARG A 103 16.40 -3.01 -14.10
CA ARG A 103 16.55 -2.13 -12.94
C ARG A 103 17.99 -1.71 -12.67
N GLN A 104 18.99 -2.49 -13.10
CA GLN A 104 20.40 -2.09 -13.04
C GLN A 104 20.69 -0.91 -13.97
N HIS A 105 20.02 -0.84 -15.11
CA HIS A 105 20.19 0.21 -16.10
C HIS A 105 19.22 1.38 -15.92
N ARG A 106 18.02 1.13 -15.34
CA ARG A 106 16.97 2.15 -15.20
C ARG A 106 16.20 2.01 -13.89
N LYS A 107 16.23 3.07 -13.07
CA LYS A 107 15.51 3.15 -11.80
C LYS A 107 14.06 3.64 -12.02
N THR A 108 13.24 2.87 -12.71
CA THR A 108 11.83 3.20 -12.98
C THR A 108 10.97 1.95 -12.92
N ILE A 109 9.65 2.15 -12.64
CA ILE A 109 8.62 1.10 -12.69
C ILE A 109 7.89 1.08 -14.05
N GLU A 110 8.24 1.99 -14.96
CA GLU A 110 7.63 2.14 -16.27
C GLU A 110 8.26 1.19 -17.28
N TYR A 111 7.85 -0.06 -17.27
CA TYR A 111 8.29 -1.08 -18.20
C TYR A 111 7.17 -2.05 -18.55
N LEU A 112 7.30 -2.72 -19.66
CA LEU A 112 6.50 -3.89 -20.01
C LEU A 112 7.36 -5.15 -20.00
N THR A 113 6.72 -6.28 -19.74
CA THR A 113 7.30 -7.61 -19.86
C THR A 113 6.57 -8.39 -20.96
N TYR A 114 7.31 -9.15 -21.74
CA TYR A 114 6.80 -10.15 -22.67
C TYR A 114 7.48 -11.47 -22.39
N SER A 115 6.72 -12.47 -21.97
CA SER A 115 7.24 -13.81 -21.67
C SER A 115 7.02 -14.74 -22.88
N TYR A 116 8.03 -15.57 -23.17
CA TYR A 116 8.02 -16.55 -24.24
C TYR A 116 8.67 -17.86 -23.76
N ASP A 117 8.97 -18.77 -24.65
CA ASP A 117 9.43 -20.15 -24.38
C ASP A 117 10.31 -20.32 -23.13
N ASN A 118 9.96 -21.33 -22.29
CA ASN A 118 10.71 -21.73 -21.08
C ASN A 118 10.93 -20.63 -20.02
N GLY A 119 9.99 -19.69 -19.87
CA GLY A 119 10.06 -18.63 -18.87
C GLY A 119 11.05 -17.50 -19.22
N ARG A 120 11.59 -17.47 -20.45
CA ARG A 120 12.35 -16.33 -20.96
C ARG A 120 11.44 -15.13 -21.16
N GLN A 121 11.99 -13.93 -21.02
CA GLN A 121 11.21 -12.71 -21.19
C GLN A 121 12.03 -11.60 -21.85
N PHE A 122 11.29 -10.67 -22.48
CA PHE A 122 11.81 -9.36 -22.84
C PHE A 122 11.24 -8.32 -21.88
N VAL A 123 12.09 -7.42 -21.43
CA VAL A 123 11.73 -6.29 -20.58
C VAL A 123 12.22 -5.03 -21.26
N LEU A 124 11.30 -4.10 -21.54
CA LEU A 124 11.64 -2.85 -22.20
C LEU A 124 10.88 -1.68 -21.57
N TYR A 125 11.47 -0.50 -21.67
CA TYR A 125 10.84 0.71 -21.15
C TYR A 125 9.54 0.99 -21.91
N CYS A 126 8.47 1.30 -21.17
CA CYS A 126 7.17 1.61 -21.74
C CYS A 126 6.41 2.53 -20.78
N TRP A 127 6.32 3.80 -21.11
CA TRP A 127 5.50 4.75 -20.39
C TRP A 127 4.02 4.65 -20.79
N ASN A 128 3.74 4.77 -22.10
CA ASN A 128 2.43 4.48 -22.68
C ASN A 128 2.60 3.79 -24.03
N VAL A 129 1.52 3.36 -24.65
CA VAL A 129 1.57 2.63 -25.93
C VAL A 129 2.20 3.46 -27.05
N PHE A 130 1.97 4.76 -27.05
CA PHE A 130 2.46 5.67 -28.12
C PHE A 130 3.95 5.95 -27.98
N SER A 131 4.49 5.96 -26.76
CA SER A 131 5.92 6.11 -26.54
C SER A 131 6.76 4.95 -27.13
N THR A 132 6.12 3.80 -27.39
CA THR A 132 6.75 2.59 -27.96
C THR A 132 6.55 2.48 -29.48
N ILE A 133 6.03 3.50 -30.16
CA ILE A 133 5.89 3.50 -31.63
C ILE A 133 7.25 3.29 -32.30
N ILE A 134 8.32 3.92 -31.79
CA ILE A 134 9.67 3.76 -32.32
C ILE A 134 10.17 2.32 -32.22
N PHE A 135 9.83 1.60 -31.15
CA PHE A 135 10.16 0.18 -30.99
C PHE A 135 9.50 -0.65 -32.09
N VAL A 136 8.22 -0.44 -32.34
CA VAL A 136 7.46 -1.16 -33.35
C VAL A 136 7.98 -0.85 -34.76
N GLN A 137 8.25 0.42 -35.03
CA GLN A 137 8.80 0.86 -36.31
C GLN A 137 10.18 0.25 -36.56
N GLU A 138 11.04 0.21 -35.54
CA GLU A 138 12.37 -0.38 -35.66
C GLU A 138 12.31 -1.92 -35.84
N CYS A 139 11.34 -2.60 -35.21
CA CYS A 139 11.08 -4.01 -35.46
C CYS A 139 10.66 -4.27 -36.91
N LEU A 140 9.71 -3.47 -37.44
CA LEU A 140 9.29 -3.57 -38.84
C LEU A 140 10.44 -3.29 -39.79
N LYS A 141 11.29 -2.31 -39.53
CA LYS A 141 12.43 -1.93 -40.33
C LYS A 141 13.52 -3.00 -40.37
N ARG A 142 13.84 -3.63 -39.25
CA ARG A 142 14.91 -4.64 -39.17
C ARG A 142 14.47 -6.04 -39.52
N PHE A 143 13.21 -6.38 -39.23
CA PHE A 143 12.76 -7.77 -39.25
C PHE A 143 11.51 -8.00 -40.12
N GLY A 144 10.77 -6.93 -40.45
CA GLY A 144 9.56 -7.01 -41.26
C GLY A 144 9.86 -7.12 -42.76
N GLU A 145 8.84 -7.56 -43.51
CA GLU A 145 8.86 -7.56 -44.96
C GLU A 145 8.30 -6.24 -45.53
N PRO A 146 8.71 -5.82 -46.76
CA PRO A 146 8.15 -4.64 -47.38
C PRO A 146 6.62 -4.74 -47.51
N GLY A 147 5.90 -3.81 -46.91
CA GLY A 147 4.43 -3.81 -46.87
C GLY A 147 3.81 -4.25 -45.54
N ASP A 148 4.59 -4.82 -44.63
CA ASP A 148 4.13 -5.11 -43.25
C ASP A 148 3.82 -3.80 -42.53
N LYS A 149 2.72 -3.79 -41.77
CA LYS A 149 2.28 -2.60 -41.01
C LYS A 149 1.59 -2.98 -39.71
N MET A 150 1.82 -2.16 -38.69
CA MET A 150 1.09 -2.22 -37.42
C MET A 150 -0.07 -1.22 -37.49
N ILE A 151 -1.27 -1.68 -37.17
CA ILE A 151 -2.47 -0.85 -37.08
C ILE A 151 -2.84 -0.68 -35.61
N LEU A 152 -2.99 0.57 -35.18
CA LEU A 152 -3.46 0.93 -33.84
C LEU A 152 -4.74 1.77 -33.98
N THR A 153 -5.83 1.28 -33.43
CA THR A 153 -7.06 2.04 -33.26
C THR A 153 -7.08 2.64 -31.87
N TYR A 154 -7.36 3.94 -31.78
CA TYR A 154 -7.41 4.67 -30.52
C TYR A 154 -8.48 5.78 -30.59
N ARG A 155 -8.89 6.28 -29.42
CA ARG A 155 -9.76 7.45 -29.31
C ARG A 155 -9.22 8.43 -28.28
N LYS A 156 -9.62 9.71 -28.38
CA LYS A 156 -9.40 10.67 -27.32
C LYS A 156 -10.21 10.25 -26.09
N LYS A 157 -9.67 10.42 -24.90
CA LYS A 157 -10.43 10.32 -23.65
C LYS A 157 -11.38 11.52 -23.63
N ASP A 158 -12.67 11.28 -23.69
CA ASP A 158 -13.69 12.32 -23.63
C ASP A 158 -13.88 12.73 -22.16
N GLU A 159 -14.07 14.05 -21.92
CA GLU A 159 -14.43 14.57 -20.60
C GLU A 159 -15.69 13.92 -20.01
N GLN A 160 -16.59 13.42 -20.88
CA GLN A 160 -17.76 12.65 -20.46
C GLN A 160 -17.41 11.25 -19.91
N GLU A 161 -16.37 10.57 -20.43
CA GLU A 161 -15.93 9.28 -19.89
C GLU A 161 -15.19 9.42 -18.56
N GLU A 162 -14.44 10.51 -18.37
CA GLU A 162 -13.87 10.82 -17.06
C GLU A 162 -14.98 11.18 -16.05
N GLN A 163 -16.06 11.82 -16.51
CA GLN A 163 -17.25 12.06 -15.69
C GLN A 163 -18.07 10.79 -15.46
N GLU A 164 -18.21 9.92 -16.46
CA GLU A 164 -18.88 8.62 -16.30
C GLU A 164 -18.06 7.65 -15.46
N ALA A 165 -16.74 7.57 -15.63
CA ALA A 165 -15.87 6.75 -14.78
C ALA A 165 -15.77 7.29 -13.34
N THR A 166 -15.80 8.61 -13.17
CA THR A 166 -15.92 9.24 -11.84
C THR A 166 -17.33 9.06 -11.28
N ALA A 167 -18.37 9.11 -12.10
CA ALA A 167 -19.74 8.86 -11.67
C ALA A 167 -20.00 7.37 -11.37
N GLU A 168 -19.41 6.42 -12.11
CA GLU A 168 -19.44 4.99 -11.78
C GLU A 168 -18.64 4.68 -10.52
N ALA A 169 -17.46 5.31 -10.34
CA ALA A 169 -16.70 5.19 -9.11
C ALA A 169 -17.43 5.82 -7.91
N ALA A 170 -18.05 7.00 -8.11
CA ALA A 170 -18.87 7.65 -7.09
C ALA A 170 -20.16 6.85 -6.81
N ALA A 171 -20.82 6.29 -7.82
CA ALA A 171 -21.98 5.42 -7.62
C ALA A 171 -21.61 4.09 -6.95
N GLN A 172 -20.40 3.58 -7.18
CA GLN A 172 -19.87 2.40 -6.50
C GLN A 172 -19.45 2.73 -5.06
N GLU A 173 -18.90 3.93 -4.82
CA GLU A 173 -18.69 4.45 -3.46
C GLU A 173 -20.01 4.72 -2.73
N GLU A 174 -21.01 5.25 -3.40
CA GLU A 174 -22.35 5.49 -2.83
C GLU A 174 -23.09 4.18 -2.50
N LEU A 175 -22.91 3.12 -3.32
CA LEU A 175 -23.39 1.77 -3.03
C LEU A 175 -22.67 1.16 -1.82
N VAL A 176 -21.36 1.37 -1.68
CA VAL A 176 -20.55 0.90 -0.54
C VAL A 176 -20.86 1.67 0.75
N GLN A 177 -21.42 2.90 0.66
CA GLN A 177 -21.94 3.64 1.82
C GLN A 177 -23.21 3.01 2.41
N GLN A 178 -23.99 2.26 1.61
CA GLN A 178 -25.13 1.52 2.13
C GLN A 178 -24.66 0.22 2.78
N PHE A 179 -24.88 0.07 4.08
CA PHE A 179 -24.52 -1.14 4.79
C PHE A 179 -25.32 -2.34 4.27
N LYS A 180 -24.63 -3.24 3.57
CA LYS A 180 -25.21 -4.48 3.01
C LYS A 180 -25.37 -5.58 4.07
N GLY A 181 -24.65 -5.47 5.19
CA GLY A 181 -24.45 -6.52 6.19
C GLY A 181 -23.12 -7.25 5.96
N TYR A 182 -22.37 -7.45 7.02
CA TYR A 182 -21.09 -8.15 6.93
C TYR A 182 -21.27 -9.58 6.44
N GLN A 183 -20.46 -9.99 5.48
CA GLN A 183 -20.49 -11.32 4.90
C GLN A 183 -19.55 -12.28 5.65
N ASN A 184 -18.46 -11.76 6.19
CA ASN A 184 -17.54 -12.56 6.99
C ASN A 184 -18.08 -12.71 8.42
N PRO A 185 -18.19 -13.94 8.97
CA PRO A 185 -18.77 -14.19 10.30
C PRO A 185 -17.99 -13.52 11.44
N PHE A 186 -16.71 -13.22 11.24
CA PHE A 186 -15.85 -12.58 12.24
C PHE A 186 -15.89 -11.05 12.21
N SER A 187 -16.45 -10.45 11.16
CA SER A 187 -16.54 -8.99 11.05
C SER A 187 -17.39 -8.37 12.18
N SER A 188 -18.58 -8.92 12.41
CA SER A 188 -19.45 -8.46 13.52
C SER A 188 -18.76 -8.65 14.88
N MET A 189 -18.03 -9.77 15.05
CA MET A 189 -17.28 -10.06 16.27
C MET A 189 -16.19 -9.02 16.54
N LEU A 190 -15.47 -8.59 15.50
CA LEU A 190 -14.44 -7.54 15.59
C LEU A 190 -15.08 -6.17 15.93
N ILE A 191 -16.20 -5.84 15.30
CA ILE A 191 -16.92 -4.59 15.59
C ILE A 191 -17.34 -4.52 17.06
N GLU A 192 -17.85 -5.62 17.61
CA GLU A 192 -18.26 -5.69 19.02
C GLU A 192 -17.07 -5.62 19.99
N SER A 193 -16.02 -6.41 19.73
CA SER A 193 -14.89 -6.55 20.66
C SER A 193 -13.79 -5.52 20.47
N LYS A 194 -13.80 -4.75 19.36
CA LYS A 194 -12.74 -3.80 18.94
C LYS A 194 -11.39 -4.47 18.68
N ASN A 195 -11.03 -5.51 19.42
CA ASN A 195 -9.74 -6.20 19.33
C ASN A 195 -9.95 -7.71 19.25
N LEU A 196 -9.36 -8.35 18.24
CA LEU A 196 -9.51 -9.77 17.98
C LEU A 196 -8.13 -10.40 17.76
N ILE A 197 -7.91 -11.60 18.27
CA ILE A 197 -6.72 -12.40 17.95
C ILE A 197 -7.16 -13.76 17.42
N PHE A 198 -6.68 -14.06 16.21
CA PHE A 198 -6.76 -15.40 15.63
C PHE A 198 -5.53 -16.22 16.03
N ARG A 199 -5.77 -17.36 16.66
CA ARG A 199 -4.74 -18.33 17.04
C ARG A 199 -4.99 -19.67 16.36
N GLY A 200 -4.00 -20.53 16.33
CA GLY A 200 -4.13 -21.91 15.82
C GLY A 200 -2.90 -22.36 15.05
N ALA A 201 -3.02 -23.52 14.44
CA ALA A 201 -1.95 -24.19 13.72
C ALA A 201 -1.36 -23.35 12.56
N PRO A 202 -0.10 -23.57 12.16
CA PRO A 202 0.49 -22.89 11.02
C PRO A 202 -0.22 -23.27 9.72
N GLY A 203 -0.33 -22.29 8.82
CA GLY A 203 -0.94 -22.52 7.51
C GLY A 203 -2.47 -22.55 7.47
N THR A 204 -3.17 -22.18 8.56
CA THR A 204 -4.64 -22.08 8.59
C THR A 204 -5.19 -20.82 7.91
N GLY A 205 -4.32 -19.95 7.36
CA GLY A 205 -4.75 -18.75 6.61
C GLY A 205 -5.14 -17.56 7.48
N LYS A 206 -4.69 -17.48 8.74
CA LYS A 206 -5.01 -16.38 9.69
C LYS A 206 -4.78 -14.98 9.14
N SER A 207 -3.60 -14.73 8.57
CA SER A 207 -3.22 -13.41 8.02
C SER A 207 -4.05 -13.05 6.78
N TYR A 208 -4.46 -14.05 5.98
CA TYR A 208 -5.36 -13.87 4.86
C TYR A 208 -6.77 -13.54 5.33
N LEU A 209 -7.29 -14.27 6.31
CA LEU A 209 -8.59 -14.01 6.94
C LEU A 209 -8.66 -12.61 7.55
N ALA A 210 -7.60 -12.15 8.21
CA ALA A 210 -7.55 -10.78 8.75
C ALA A 210 -7.75 -9.72 7.65
N LYS A 211 -7.19 -9.95 6.46
CA LYS A 211 -7.38 -9.06 5.29
C LYS A 211 -8.77 -9.17 4.67
N GLU A 212 -9.39 -10.37 4.66
CA GLU A 212 -10.79 -10.56 4.24
C GLU A 212 -11.76 -9.82 5.17
N ILE A 213 -11.57 -9.94 6.48
CA ILE A 213 -12.37 -9.21 7.47
C ILE A 213 -12.23 -7.69 7.28
N ALA A 214 -11.00 -7.21 7.03
CA ALA A 214 -10.77 -5.79 6.76
C ALA A 214 -11.51 -5.34 5.49
N ALA A 215 -11.48 -6.13 4.41
CA ALA A 215 -12.21 -5.83 3.19
C ALA A 215 -13.72 -5.77 3.41
N ASP A 216 -14.27 -6.75 4.10
CA ASP A 216 -15.69 -6.85 4.40
C ASP A 216 -16.18 -5.65 5.25
N ILE A 217 -15.44 -5.28 6.29
CA ILE A 217 -15.81 -4.16 7.17
C ILE A 217 -15.71 -2.82 6.45
N ILE A 218 -14.61 -2.56 5.75
CA ILE A 218 -14.37 -1.26 5.09
C ILE A 218 -15.33 -1.06 3.92
N SER A 219 -15.67 -2.12 3.21
CA SER A 219 -16.64 -2.08 2.12
C SER A 219 -18.10 -2.22 2.57
N ASN A 220 -18.39 -2.21 3.86
CA ASN A 220 -19.74 -2.41 4.39
C ASN A 220 -20.43 -3.71 3.90
N GLY A 221 -19.64 -4.77 3.64
CA GLY A 221 -20.11 -6.08 3.19
C GLY A 221 -20.13 -6.29 1.67
N TYR A 222 -19.57 -5.37 0.89
CA TYR A 222 -19.56 -5.50 -0.58
C TYR A 222 -18.38 -6.29 -1.13
N TYR A 223 -17.23 -6.29 -0.46
CA TYR A 223 -16.01 -6.92 -0.93
C TYR A 223 -15.50 -7.99 0.04
N GLU A 224 -15.21 -9.15 -0.51
CA GLU A 224 -14.64 -10.28 0.26
C GLU A 224 -13.10 -10.26 0.27
N LYS A 225 -12.48 -9.68 -0.76
CA LYS A 225 -11.01 -9.71 -0.94
C LYS A 225 -10.40 -8.33 -0.79
N PHE A 226 -9.32 -8.24 -0.05
CA PHE A 226 -8.56 -7.01 0.16
C PHE A 226 -8.12 -6.33 -1.16
N THR A 227 -7.87 -7.11 -2.21
CA THR A 227 -7.48 -6.60 -3.52
C THR A 227 -8.59 -5.84 -4.25
N GLN A 228 -9.85 -5.98 -3.82
CA GLN A 228 -11.01 -5.30 -4.40
C GLN A 228 -11.18 -3.87 -3.85
N LEU A 229 -10.57 -3.57 -2.69
CA LEU A 229 -10.60 -2.25 -2.09
C LEU A 229 -9.90 -1.20 -2.97
N SER A 230 -10.48 -0.02 -3.06
CA SER A 230 -9.86 1.14 -3.70
C SER A 230 -8.59 1.59 -2.94
N GLU A 231 -7.76 2.44 -3.55
CA GLU A 231 -6.56 2.97 -2.88
C GLU A 231 -6.92 3.77 -1.62
N GLU A 232 -7.99 4.55 -1.65
CA GLU A 232 -8.46 5.30 -0.48
C GLU A 232 -8.96 4.37 0.64
N GLN A 233 -9.70 3.32 0.29
CA GLN A 233 -10.14 2.32 1.26
C GLN A 233 -8.96 1.56 1.87
N ARG A 234 -7.92 1.25 1.10
CA ARG A 234 -6.71 0.60 1.61
C ARG A 234 -5.94 1.45 2.63
N LYS A 235 -6.01 2.78 2.56
CA LYS A 235 -5.43 3.67 3.57
C LYS A 235 -6.07 3.53 4.96
N GLN A 236 -7.26 2.93 5.04
CA GLN A 236 -7.95 2.60 6.28
C GLN A 236 -7.42 1.31 6.93
N VAL A 237 -6.54 0.57 6.24
CA VAL A 237 -5.91 -0.65 6.75
C VAL A 237 -4.42 -0.46 6.86
N GLU A 238 -3.85 -0.89 7.99
CA GLU A 238 -2.41 -0.99 8.16
C GLU A 238 -2.05 -2.43 8.53
N PHE A 239 -0.93 -2.93 8.01
CA PHE A 239 -0.45 -4.28 8.26
C PHE A 239 0.99 -4.23 8.73
N VAL A 240 1.25 -4.86 9.88
CA VAL A 240 2.61 -5.05 10.41
C VAL A 240 2.81 -6.49 10.79
N GLN A 241 4.05 -6.97 10.70
CA GLN A 241 4.45 -8.25 11.23
C GLN A 241 5.44 -8.04 12.38
N PHE A 242 5.14 -8.63 13.54
CA PHE A 242 6.07 -8.57 14.66
C PHE A 242 7.20 -9.59 14.49
N HIS A 243 8.35 -9.23 14.99
CA HIS A 243 9.55 -10.07 15.05
C HIS A 243 10.31 -9.76 16.36
N PRO A 244 11.24 -10.62 16.81
CA PRO A 244 11.89 -10.47 18.12
C PRO A 244 12.58 -9.13 18.39
N SER A 245 13.02 -8.43 17.34
CA SER A 245 13.65 -7.11 17.46
C SER A 245 12.68 -5.93 17.27
N TYR A 246 11.36 -6.19 17.17
CA TYR A 246 10.35 -5.13 17.03
C TYR A 246 10.15 -4.43 18.38
N ASP A 247 10.16 -3.12 18.42
CA ASP A 247 10.15 -2.35 19.65
C ASP A 247 9.18 -1.15 19.65
N TYR A 248 9.10 -0.45 20.76
CA TYR A 248 8.29 0.74 20.96
C TYR A 248 8.59 1.83 19.92
N SER A 249 9.86 2.00 19.55
CA SER A 249 10.28 3.05 18.62
C SER A 249 9.80 2.80 17.17
N ASN A 250 9.60 1.53 16.82
CA ASN A 250 9.03 1.16 15.52
C ASN A 250 7.50 1.31 15.51
N PHE A 251 6.87 1.06 16.66
CA PHE A 251 5.43 0.98 16.79
C PHE A 251 4.78 2.31 17.15
N VAL A 252 5.27 2.96 18.21
CA VAL A 252 4.69 4.18 18.77
C VAL A 252 5.46 5.43 18.35
N GLU A 253 6.65 5.63 18.88
CA GLU A 253 7.52 6.75 18.55
C GLU A 253 8.93 6.51 19.07
N GLY A 254 9.94 7.13 18.46
CA GLY A 254 11.32 6.96 18.87
C GLY A 254 12.28 7.96 18.26
N LEU A 255 13.44 8.11 18.89
CA LEU A 255 14.51 8.96 18.41
C LEU A 255 15.22 8.28 17.22
N ARG A 256 15.28 8.97 16.09
CA ARG A 256 15.98 8.51 14.88
C ARG A 256 17.15 9.45 14.56
N PRO A 257 18.29 8.90 14.09
CA PRO A 257 19.41 9.74 13.70
C PRO A 257 19.03 10.60 12.49
N LYS A 258 19.43 11.86 12.54
CA LYS A 258 19.25 12.85 11.47
C LYS A 258 20.58 13.53 11.19
N VAL A 259 20.85 13.77 9.91
CA VAL A 259 21.96 14.64 9.50
C VAL A 259 21.39 16.04 9.35
N ASN A 260 21.90 16.97 10.13
CA ASN A 260 21.53 18.38 10.06
C ASN A 260 22.10 19.04 8.80
N ASP A 261 21.58 20.21 8.43
CA ASP A 261 22.01 20.96 7.23
C ASP A 261 23.51 21.36 7.27
N ASP A 262 24.10 21.44 8.46
CA ASP A 262 25.51 21.70 8.69
C ASP A 262 26.41 20.45 8.64
N GLY A 263 25.84 19.26 8.35
CA GLY A 263 26.52 17.98 8.30
C GLY A 263 26.75 17.32 9.66
N THR A 264 26.30 17.91 10.77
CA THR A 264 26.38 17.29 12.10
C THR A 264 25.30 16.21 12.27
N MET A 265 25.62 15.19 13.10
CA MET A 265 24.65 14.16 13.48
C MET A 265 23.79 14.68 14.64
N GLY A 266 22.48 14.61 14.46
CA GLY A 266 21.48 14.88 15.48
C GLY A 266 20.50 13.73 15.63
N PHE A 267 19.50 13.92 16.47
CA PHE A 267 18.36 13.00 16.61
C PHE A 267 17.07 13.79 16.46
N GLU A 268 16.09 13.18 15.80
CA GLU A 268 14.74 13.71 15.77
C GLU A 268 13.76 12.65 16.28
N LEU A 269 12.68 13.09 16.91
CA LEU A 269 11.58 12.22 17.29
C LEU A 269 10.74 11.93 16.07
N GLN A 270 10.54 10.64 15.77
CA GLN A 270 9.67 10.20 14.68
C GLN A 270 8.57 9.30 15.21
N ASP A 271 7.36 9.50 14.70
CA ASP A 271 6.22 8.63 14.98
C ASP A 271 6.43 7.25 14.34
N GLY A 272 6.10 6.21 15.11
CA GLY A 272 6.03 4.84 14.65
C GLY A 272 4.77 4.58 13.80
N ILE A 273 4.69 3.36 13.27
CA ILE A 273 3.62 3.00 12.31
C ILE A 273 2.23 3.07 12.94
N PHE A 274 2.07 2.60 14.18
CA PHE A 274 0.79 2.62 14.87
C PHE A 274 0.33 4.05 15.18
N LYS A 275 1.22 4.92 15.69
CA LYS A 275 0.88 6.31 15.98
C LYS A 275 0.47 7.07 14.72
N LYS A 276 1.18 6.87 13.59
CA LYS A 276 0.79 7.43 12.28
C LYS A 276 -0.57 6.95 11.81
N PHE A 277 -0.86 5.67 12.00
CA PHE A 277 -2.16 5.11 11.66
C PHE A 277 -3.28 5.70 12.53
N ILE A 278 -3.05 5.79 13.85
CA ILE A 278 -4.01 6.40 14.78
C ILE A 278 -4.25 7.87 14.45
N ALA A 279 -3.23 8.63 14.04
CA ALA A 279 -3.40 10.02 13.64
C ALA A 279 -4.38 10.16 12.45
N ARG A 280 -4.29 9.27 11.43
CA ARG A 280 -5.25 9.25 10.31
C ARG A 280 -6.68 8.92 10.77
N ALA A 281 -6.82 7.91 11.60
CA ALA A 281 -8.12 7.48 12.13
C ALA A 281 -8.75 8.56 13.02
N ARG A 282 -7.94 9.20 13.88
CA ARG A 282 -8.35 10.29 14.76
C ARG A 282 -8.82 11.51 13.96
N LYS A 283 -8.07 11.90 12.92
CA LYS A 283 -8.48 12.99 12.04
C LYS A 283 -9.86 12.74 11.44
N ASN A 284 -10.10 11.56 10.86
CA ASN A 284 -11.42 11.22 10.32
C ASN A 284 -12.50 11.21 11.40
N TYR A 285 -12.21 10.65 12.60
CA TYR A 285 -13.14 10.63 13.71
C TYR A 285 -13.53 12.05 14.13
N GLU A 286 -12.55 12.94 14.32
CA GLU A 286 -12.77 14.33 14.70
C GLU A 286 -13.52 15.10 13.60
N ASP A 287 -13.16 14.90 12.33
CA ASP A 287 -13.82 15.53 11.18
C ASP A 287 -15.30 15.08 11.05
N SER A 288 -15.58 13.81 11.32
CA SER A 288 -16.96 13.29 11.31
C SER A 288 -17.85 13.81 12.44
N GLN A 289 -17.26 14.36 13.50
CA GLN A 289 -18.00 14.93 14.64
C GLN A 289 -18.19 16.44 14.53
N LYS A 290 -17.57 17.10 13.52
CA LYS A 290 -17.73 18.55 13.32
C LYS A 290 -19.15 18.89 12.89
N SER A 291 -19.68 20.00 13.43
CA SER A 291 -20.93 20.56 12.94
C SER A 291 -20.74 21.23 11.55
N GLU A 292 -21.82 21.35 10.79
CA GLU A 292 -21.79 22.06 9.48
C GLU A 292 -21.18 23.46 9.62
N GLU A 293 -21.52 24.21 10.68
CA GLU A 293 -20.99 25.53 10.96
C GLU A 293 -19.46 25.52 11.19
N ALA A 294 -18.94 24.47 11.86
CA ALA A 294 -17.50 24.31 12.08
C ALA A 294 -16.77 23.99 10.77
N ILE A 295 -17.37 23.17 9.92
CA ILE A 295 -16.82 22.81 8.60
C ILE A 295 -16.81 24.02 7.67
N GLU A 296 -17.92 24.78 7.60
CA GLU A 296 -17.99 26.04 6.81
C GLU A 296 -16.90 27.01 7.24
N ARG A 297 -16.67 27.12 8.56
CA ARG A 297 -15.62 27.99 9.12
C ARG A 297 -14.23 27.53 8.69
N GLU A 298 -13.95 26.23 8.79
CA GLU A 298 -12.66 25.65 8.41
C GLU A 298 -12.35 25.87 6.91
N VAL A 299 -13.35 25.62 6.04
CA VAL A 299 -13.23 25.87 4.59
C VAL A 299 -12.97 27.34 4.33
N SER A 300 -13.75 28.25 4.95
CA SER A 300 -13.56 29.69 4.79
C SER A 300 -12.20 30.17 5.27
N VAL A 301 -11.68 29.59 6.36
CA VAL A 301 -10.32 29.89 6.86
C VAL A 301 -9.27 29.37 5.89
N GLN A 302 -9.42 28.15 5.39
CA GLN A 302 -8.49 27.57 4.43
C GLN A 302 -8.44 28.36 3.12
N GLU A 303 -9.60 28.78 2.60
CA GLU A 303 -9.68 29.66 1.42
C GLU A 303 -8.99 31.00 1.70
N SER A 304 -9.26 31.62 2.85
CA SER A 304 -8.65 32.90 3.22
C SER A 304 -7.14 32.81 3.36
N MET A 305 -6.62 31.71 3.89
CA MET A 305 -5.18 31.43 3.97
C MET A 305 -4.58 31.23 2.57
N THR A 306 -5.25 30.44 1.73
CA THR A 306 -4.81 30.18 0.35
C THR A 306 -4.77 31.47 -0.47
N ASP A 307 -5.81 32.29 -0.41
CA ASP A 307 -5.89 33.58 -1.08
C ASP A 307 -4.78 34.52 -0.59
N PHE A 308 -4.53 34.55 0.72
CA PHE A 308 -3.48 35.38 1.30
C PHE A 308 -2.10 34.96 0.80
N PHE A 309 -1.74 33.68 0.92
CA PHE A 309 -0.41 33.21 0.51
C PHE A 309 -0.19 33.22 -1.00
N SER A 310 -1.26 33.08 -1.79
CA SER A 310 -1.19 33.22 -3.26
C SER A 310 -1.06 34.68 -3.70
N GLY A 311 -1.52 35.63 -2.89
CA GLY A 311 -1.50 37.05 -3.19
C GLY A 311 -0.23 37.78 -2.77
N ILE A 312 0.71 37.12 -2.09
CA ILE A 312 1.96 37.73 -1.63
C ILE A 312 3.16 37.28 -2.47
N GLU A 313 4.15 38.16 -2.62
CA GLU A 313 5.43 37.85 -3.26
C GLU A 313 6.44 37.42 -2.19
N LEU A 314 6.75 36.10 -2.16
CA LEU A 314 7.64 35.51 -1.16
C LEU A 314 9.04 36.13 -1.20
N GLY A 315 9.55 36.50 -0.04
CA GLY A 315 10.87 37.15 0.11
C GLY A 315 10.88 38.64 -0.22
N VAL A 316 9.80 39.22 -0.70
CA VAL A 316 9.69 40.63 -1.12
C VAL A 316 8.72 41.40 -0.25
N ASP A 317 7.49 40.90 -0.10
CA ASP A 317 6.47 41.58 0.69
C ASP A 317 6.85 41.64 2.16
N THR A 318 6.79 42.85 2.74
CA THR A 318 7.22 43.14 4.10
C THR A 318 6.01 43.32 5.01
N PHE A 319 6.02 42.56 6.11
CA PHE A 319 5.02 42.64 7.17
C PHE A 319 5.62 43.28 8.42
N LYS A 320 4.74 43.80 9.29
CA LYS A 320 5.17 44.43 10.54
C LYS A 320 4.47 43.82 11.74
N THR A 321 5.23 43.51 12.77
CA THR A 321 4.68 43.16 14.07
C THR A 321 4.07 44.38 14.77
N ILE A 322 3.32 44.17 15.87
CA ILE A 322 2.78 45.27 16.69
C ILE A 322 3.90 46.24 17.16
N ASN A 323 5.07 45.70 17.43
CA ASN A 323 6.22 46.44 17.92
C ASN A 323 7.01 47.13 16.78
N GLY A 324 6.53 47.04 15.54
CA GLY A 324 7.13 47.68 14.37
C GLY A 324 8.30 46.87 13.75
N ASN A 325 8.60 45.67 14.21
CA ASN A 325 9.64 44.85 13.60
C ASN A 325 9.17 44.35 12.23
N GLU A 326 10.00 44.59 11.21
CA GLU A 326 9.72 44.18 9.84
C GLU A 326 10.19 42.74 9.62
N PHE A 327 9.43 41.96 8.83
CA PHE A 327 9.78 40.63 8.41
C PHE A 327 9.17 40.31 7.03
N THR A 328 9.76 39.35 6.33
CA THR A 328 9.27 38.82 5.06
C THR A 328 8.98 37.34 5.18
N ILE A 329 7.96 36.83 4.49
CA ILE A 329 7.66 35.38 4.39
C ILE A 329 8.52 34.83 3.25
N THR A 330 9.40 33.90 3.54
CA THR A 330 10.35 33.34 2.55
C THR A 330 9.88 32.04 1.91
N SER A 331 9.12 31.21 2.64
CA SER A 331 8.47 30.01 2.13
C SER A 331 7.31 29.61 3.03
N VAL A 332 6.37 28.87 2.45
CA VAL A 332 5.23 28.27 3.15
C VAL A 332 5.12 26.81 2.73
N ASP A 333 5.01 25.92 3.67
CA ASP A 333 4.70 24.50 3.47
C ASP A 333 3.47 24.10 4.32
N GLU A 334 3.10 22.83 4.32
CA GLU A 334 1.91 22.32 5.02
C GLU A 334 1.94 22.56 6.54
N SER A 335 3.10 22.67 7.14
CA SER A 335 3.30 22.75 8.59
C SER A 335 3.96 24.05 9.06
N HIS A 336 4.73 24.72 8.20
CA HIS A 336 5.52 25.87 8.60
C HIS A 336 5.44 27.06 7.63
N ILE A 337 5.50 28.27 8.21
CA ILE A 337 5.72 29.51 7.50
C ILE A 337 7.10 30.01 7.88
N ASN A 338 8.04 29.95 6.96
CA ASN A 338 9.39 30.44 7.20
C ASN A 338 9.47 31.94 6.97
N ILE A 339 9.99 32.67 7.94
CA ILE A 339 10.14 34.14 7.87
C ILE A 339 11.59 34.56 8.00
N SER A 340 11.95 35.67 7.36
CA SER A 340 13.21 36.37 7.51
C SER A 340 12.99 37.70 8.25
N ILE A 341 13.86 37.98 9.22
CA ILE A 341 13.79 39.14 10.11
C ILE A 341 15.06 39.98 9.94
N PRO A 342 15.16 40.85 8.96
CA PRO A 342 16.42 41.54 8.62
C PRO A 342 16.99 42.43 9.74
N GLY A 343 16.13 42.89 10.65
CA GLY A 343 16.51 43.79 11.74
C GLY A 343 16.98 43.08 13.02
N ASN A 344 17.01 41.74 13.07
CA ASN A 344 17.39 40.98 14.27
C ASN A 344 18.74 40.30 14.06
N ALA A 345 19.76 40.76 14.79
CA ALA A 345 21.13 40.22 14.70
C ALA A 345 21.26 38.81 15.31
N THR A 346 20.34 38.42 16.19
CA THR A 346 20.43 37.16 16.94
C THR A 346 19.56 36.06 16.30
N VAL A 347 18.35 36.41 15.83
CA VAL A 347 17.41 35.49 15.19
C VAL A 347 16.93 36.13 13.89
N ASN A 348 17.61 35.82 12.80
CA ASN A 348 17.28 36.40 11.48
C ASN A 348 16.33 35.53 10.66
N LYS A 349 16.05 34.31 11.09
CA LYS A 349 15.08 33.37 10.50
C LYS A 349 14.27 32.71 11.60
N LEU A 350 13.00 32.47 11.35
CA LEU A 350 12.10 31.76 12.26
C LEU A 350 11.08 30.96 11.45
N ALA A 351 10.77 29.75 11.91
CA ALA A 351 9.67 28.94 11.39
C ALA A 351 8.45 29.10 12.31
N LEU A 352 7.33 29.54 11.77
CA LEU A 352 6.04 29.67 12.45
C LEU A 352 5.19 28.44 12.15
N ASN A 353 4.32 28.07 13.08
CA ASN A 353 3.44 26.92 12.91
C ASN A 353 2.15 27.32 12.19
N VAL A 354 1.90 26.71 11.04
CA VAL A 354 0.66 26.95 10.22
C VAL A 354 -0.59 26.62 11.03
N ASP A 355 -0.58 25.52 11.81
CA ASP A 355 -1.75 25.09 12.56
C ASP A 355 -2.10 26.04 13.71
N GLU A 356 -1.11 26.67 14.36
CA GLU A 356 -1.39 27.70 15.37
C GLU A 356 -2.15 28.88 14.76
N ILE A 357 -1.72 29.38 13.59
CA ILE A 357 -2.39 30.47 12.89
C ILE A 357 -3.79 30.04 12.43
N ARG A 358 -3.94 28.82 11.89
CA ARG A 358 -5.22 28.25 11.48
C ARG A 358 -6.19 28.19 12.67
N ARG A 359 -5.80 27.63 13.80
CA ARG A 359 -6.61 27.56 15.03
C ARG A 359 -7.03 28.94 15.55
N MET A 360 -6.15 29.93 15.44
CA MET A 360 -6.51 31.32 15.77
C MET A 360 -7.59 31.87 14.84
N LEU A 361 -7.54 31.56 13.54
CA LEU A 361 -8.51 32.02 12.54
C LEU A 361 -9.87 31.32 12.71
N GLU A 362 -9.87 30.04 13.03
CA GLU A 362 -11.07 29.21 13.25
C GLU A 362 -11.78 29.55 14.56
N SER A 363 -11.08 30.11 15.53
CA SER A 363 -11.65 30.43 16.83
C SER A 363 -12.54 31.68 16.80
N ASP A 364 -13.56 31.70 17.69
CA ASP A 364 -14.40 32.88 17.93
C ASP A 364 -13.69 33.96 18.77
N VAL A 365 -12.46 33.68 19.21
CA VAL A 365 -11.69 34.58 20.07
C VAL A 365 -11.17 35.76 19.26
N LYS A 366 -11.43 36.99 19.73
CA LYS A 366 -10.81 38.19 19.19
C LYS A 366 -9.45 38.41 19.82
N PHE A 367 -8.40 38.08 19.09
CA PHE A 367 -7.04 38.38 19.51
C PHE A 367 -6.76 39.87 19.29
N THR A 368 -6.43 40.60 20.37
CA THR A 368 -6.09 42.02 20.36
C THR A 368 -4.65 42.27 20.76
N LYS A 369 -4.07 41.37 21.49
CA LYS A 369 -2.68 41.43 22.02
C LYS A 369 -2.10 40.02 22.12
N ILE A 370 -0.80 39.91 22.21
CA ILE A 370 -0.05 38.64 22.30
C ILE A 370 -0.46 37.80 23.52
N LYS A 371 -0.86 38.43 24.64
CA LYS A 371 -1.38 37.73 25.81
C LYS A 371 -2.64 36.90 25.52
N ASP A 372 -3.46 37.33 24.58
CA ASP A 372 -4.69 36.61 24.21
C ASP A 372 -4.29 35.29 23.53
N ILE A 373 -3.25 35.30 22.71
CA ILE A 373 -2.72 34.11 22.04
C ILE A 373 -2.11 33.14 23.08
N THR A 374 -1.30 33.68 24.01
CA THR A 374 -0.69 32.91 25.08
C THR A 374 -1.74 32.20 25.93
N ALA A 375 -2.83 32.93 26.28
CA ALA A 375 -3.94 32.37 27.04
C ALA A 375 -4.74 31.33 26.23
N PHE A 376 -4.94 31.58 24.95
CA PHE A 376 -5.68 30.68 24.06
C PHE A 376 -4.98 29.30 23.92
N PHE A 377 -3.65 29.33 23.81
CA PHE A 377 -2.85 28.10 23.75
C PHE A 377 -2.47 27.54 25.14
N GLY A 378 -2.97 28.11 26.24
CA GLY A 378 -2.70 27.62 27.59
C GLY A 378 -1.24 27.72 28.04
N LYS A 379 -0.44 28.57 27.37
CA LYS A 379 1.00 28.71 27.68
C LYS A 379 1.23 29.73 28.80
N THR A 380 2.24 29.48 29.63
CA THR A 380 2.62 30.40 30.74
C THR A 380 3.33 31.65 30.21
N PHE A 381 4.09 31.55 29.14
CA PHE A 381 4.88 32.62 28.56
C PHE A 381 4.66 32.71 27.04
N ALA A 382 4.68 33.95 26.52
CA ALA A 382 4.63 34.18 25.09
C ALA A 382 5.98 33.80 24.45
N THR A 383 5.92 33.06 23.34
CA THR A 383 7.10 32.82 22.48
C THR A 383 7.37 34.02 21.58
N GLN A 384 8.57 34.11 21.03
CA GLN A 384 8.90 35.13 20.03
C GLN A 384 8.01 34.99 18.79
N ALA A 385 7.66 33.76 18.42
CA ALA A 385 6.78 33.43 17.29
C ALA A 385 5.44 34.16 17.36
N TYR A 386 4.80 34.22 18.53
CA TYR A 386 3.47 34.81 18.69
C TYR A 386 3.33 36.27 18.22
N SER A 387 4.42 37.02 18.18
CA SER A 387 4.41 38.37 17.62
C SER A 387 4.22 38.37 16.09
N TYR A 388 4.80 37.39 15.43
CA TYR A 388 4.73 37.18 13.99
C TYR A 388 3.45 36.47 13.59
N ASP A 389 3.02 35.44 14.32
CA ASP A 389 1.75 34.76 14.15
C ASP A 389 0.60 35.75 14.21
N PHE A 390 0.64 36.66 15.16
CA PHE A 390 -0.37 37.71 15.31
C PHE A 390 -0.39 38.68 14.13
N ALA A 391 0.77 39.01 13.57
CA ALA A 391 0.85 39.89 12.40
C ALA A 391 0.24 39.21 11.16
N ILE A 392 0.56 37.93 10.94
CA ILE A 392 -0.01 37.13 9.83
C ILE A 392 -1.50 36.93 10.04
N TYR A 393 -1.96 36.55 11.24
CA TYR A 393 -3.38 36.45 11.59
C TYR A 393 -4.16 37.71 11.22
N LYS A 394 -3.62 38.89 11.59
CA LYS A 394 -4.24 40.17 11.26
C LYS A 394 -4.25 40.43 9.76
N ALA A 395 -3.18 40.12 9.06
CA ALA A 395 -3.08 40.31 7.62
C ALA A 395 -4.13 39.46 6.88
N ILE A 396 -4.27 38.18 7.23
CA ILE A 396 -5.29 37.29 6.67
C ILE A 396 -6.69 37.81 6.98
N LYS A 397 -6.97 38.19 8.23
CA LYS A 397 -8.29 38.69 8.65
C LYS A 397 -8.67 40.03 8.04
N SER A 398 -7.70 40.84 7.58
CA SER A 398 -7.93 42.12 6.91
C SER A 398 -8.29 41.99 5.43
N GLN A 399 -8.01 40.86 4.81
CA GLN A 399 -8.47 40.55 3.45
C GLN A 399 -9.97 40.25 3.48
N LYS A 400 -10.73 40.77 2.52
CA LYS A 400 -12.14 40.41 2.37
C LYS A 400 -12.21 38.96 1.89
N ALA A 401 -12.84 38.10 2.70
CA ALA A 401 -13.13 36.74 2.29
C ALA A 401 -13.88 36.71 0.95
N SER A 402 -13.34 35.99 0.00
CA SER A 402 -14.06 35.62 -1.21
C SER A 402 -15.12 34.62 -0.79
N SER A 403 -16.40 34.99 -0.87
CA SER A 403 -17.50 34.08 -0.48
C SER A 403 -17.78 33.11 -1.62
N ALA A 404 -17.00 32.04 -1.70
CA ALA A 404 -17.37 30.89 -2.48
C ALA A 404 -18.25 29.98 -1.60
N LYS A 405 -19.53 29.84 -1.95
CA LYS A 405 -20.44 28.86 -1.33
C LYS A 405 -20.17 27.49 -1.96
N GLY A 406 -19.13 26.81 -1.49
CA GLY A 406 -18.99 25.37 -1.70
C GLY A 406 -20.03 24.63 -0.85
N LYS A 407 -20.68 23.60 -1.37
CA LYS A 407 -21.44 22.65 -0.54
C LYS A 407 -20.45 21.95 0.38
N THR A 408 -20.58 22.19 1.66
CA THR A 408 -19.82 21.51 2.71
C THR A 408 -20.59 20.26 3.11
N GLU A 409 -20.07 19.09 2.80
CA GLU A 409 -20.60 17.81 3.27
C GLU A 409 -19.82 17.37 4.52
N GLN A 410 -20.54 16.91 5.53
CA GLN A 410 -19.93 16.36 6.74
C GLN A 410 -19.12 15.11 6.38
N ALA A 411 -17.92 14.98 6.92
CA ALA A 411 -17.07 13.83 6.66
C ALA A 411 -17.74 12.54 7.21
N GLU A 412 -17.77 11.50 6.38
CA GLU A 412 -18.26 10.19 6.79
C GLU A 412 -17.32 9.57 7.84
N LEU A 413 -17.90 8.96 8.88
CA LEU A 413 -17.15 8.21 9.88
C LEU A 413 -16.66 6.89 9.29
N LYS A 414 -15.38 6.82 8.92
CA LYS A 414 -14.73 5.64 8.36
C LYS A 414 -14.19 4.71 9.45
N LYS A 415 -14.19 3.41 9.19
CA LYS A 415 -13.59 2.40 10.06
C LYS A 415 -12.14 2.16 9.68
N TYR A 416 -11.25 2.03 10.67
CA TYR A 416 -9.83 1.82 10.49
C TYR A 416 -9.39 0.51 11.14
N ILE A 417 -8.67 -0.34 10.41
CA ILE A 417 -8.29 -1.67 10.85
C ILE A 417 -6.78 -1.82 10.85
N PHE A 418 -6.22 -2.11 12.02
CA PHE A 418 -4.80 -2.37 12.22
C PHE A 418 -4.57 -3.88 12.38
N ILE A 419 -3.78 -4.47 11.49
CA ILE A 419 -3.49 -5.91 11.49
C ILE A 419 -2.06 -6.12 11.97
N ILE A 420 -1.90 -6.94 13.02
CA ILE A 420 -0.61 -7.34 13.59
C ILE A 420 -0.42 -8.84 13.36
N ASP A 421 0.41 -9.18 12.41
CA ASP A 421 0.76 -10.56 12.12
C ASP A 421 1.85 -11.05 13.08
N GLU A 422 1.75 -12.32 13.50
CA GLU A 422 2.68 -12.92 14.47
C GLU A 422 2.83 -12.07 15.75
N ILE A 423 1.70 -11.59 16.30
CA ILE A 423 1.67 -10.66 17.44
C ILE A 423 2.45 -11.17 18.64
N ASN A 424 2.54 -12.50 18.80
CA ASN A 424 3.26 -13.15 19.89
C ASN A 424 4.78 -13.25 19.67
N ARG A 425 5.34 -12.90 18.49
CA ARG A 425 6.80 -12.94 18.25
C ARG A 425 7.55 -11.76 18.81
N GLY A 426 6.87 -10.69 19.22
CA GLY A 426 7.46 -9.54 19.87
C GLY A 426 7.13 -9.47 21.36
N GLU A 427 7.95 -8.77 22.14
CA GLU A 427 7.67 -8.46 23.54
C GLU A 427 6.54 -7.43 23.63
N ILE A 428 5.27 -7.87 23.61
CA ILE A 428 4.08 -7.04 23.46
C ILE A 428 4.04 -5.91 24.50
N SER A 429 4.36 -6.22 25.75
CA SER A 429 4.39 -5.22 26.83
C SER A 429 5.39 -4.10 26.60
N LYS A 430 6.53 -4.39 25.98
CA LYS A 430 7.52 -3.38 25.59
C LYS A 430 7.10 -2.59 24.35
N ILE A 431 6.47 -3.27 23.38
CA ILE A 431 6.04 -2.63 22.12
C ILE A 431 4.91 -1.65 22.36
N PHE A 432 3.92 -2.03 23.16
CA PHE A 432 2.77 -1.19 23.43
C PHE A 432 3.01 -0.18 24.56
N GLY A 433 3.89 -0.49 25.52
CA GLY A 433 4.16 0.38 26.66
C GLY A 433 2.88 0.86 27.36
N GLU A 434 2.77 2.18 27.56
CA GLU A 434 1.60 2.83 28.18
C GLU A 434 0.31 2.74 27.35
N LEU A 435 0.40 2.44 26.04
CA LEU A 435 -0.76 2.24 25.16
C LEU A 435 -1.64 1.06 25.59
N PHE A 436 -1.12 0.20 26.48
CA PHE A 436 -1.92 -0.85 27.08
C PHE A 436 -3.24 -0.36 27.68
N PHE A 437 -3.24 0.83 28.25
CA PHE A 437 -4.45 1.45 28.79
C PHE A 437 -5.40 1.88 27.66
N ALA A 438 -4.87 2.57 26.67
CA ALA A 438 -5.65 3.13 25.56
C ALA A 438 -6.22 2.07 24.60
N ILE A 439 -5.58 0.88 24.52
CA ILE A 439 -6.03 -0.21 23.63
C ILE A 439 -7.26 -0.94 24.17
N ASP A 440 -7.56 -0.82 25.46
CA ASP A 440 -8.71 -1.45 26.08
C ASP A 440 -10.02 -0.94 25.45
N PRO A 441 -10.93 -1.81 25.00
CA PRO A 441 -12.18 -1.40 24.36
C PRO A 441 -13.01 -0.42 25.20
N GLY A 442 -12.96 -0.54 26.53
CA GLY A 442 -13.68 0.32 27.47
C GLY A 442 -13.08 1.73 27.64
N TYR A 443 -11.88 1.95 27.14
CA TYR A 443 -11.15 3.24 27.24
C TYR A 443 -10.86 3.86 25.88
N ARG A 444 -11.60 3.50 24.84
CA ARG A 444 -11.49 4.16 23.54
C ARG A 444 -11.92 5.63 23.63
N GLY A 445 -11.33 6.47 22.79
CA GLY A 445 -11.56 7.90 22.79
C GLY A 445 -10.85 8.63 23.95
N ARG A 446 -11.33 9.81 24.28
CA ARG A 446 -10.71 10.68 25.30
C ARG A 446 -10.67 10.10 26.71
N ALA A 447 -11.52 9.13 27.03
CA ALA A 447 -11.47 8.42 28.31
C ALA A 447 -10.16 7.63 28.53
N GLY A 448 -9.47 7.29 27.45
CA GLY A 448 -8.19 6.57 27.47
C GLY A 448 -6.98 7.42 27.11
N GLU A 449 -7.06 8.73 27.30
CA GLU A 449 -5.94 9.64 27.06
C GLU A 449 -4.72 9.31 27.95
N ILE A 450 -3.56 9.22 27.32
CA ILE A 450 -2.26 8.95 27.97
C ILE A 450 -1.19 9.92 27.47
N SER A 451 -0.12 10.07 28.24
CA SER A 451 1.12 10.68 27.74
C SER A 451 2.05 9.57 27.23
N THR A 452 2.58 9.74 26.03
CA THR A 452 3.56 8.80 25.48
C THR A 452 4.93 8.97 26.15
N GLN A 453 5.81 7.98 26.01
CA GLN A 453 7.14 7.97 26.65
C GLN A 453 7.98 9.20 26.29
N TYR A 454 7.84 9.72 25.08
CA TYR A 454 8.60 10.88 24.58
C TYR A 454 7.77 12.17 24.53
N ALA A 455 6.64 12.25 25.26
CA ALA A 455 5.75 13.42 25.24
C ALA A 455 6.48 14.75 25.52
N ASN A 456 7.52 14.72 26.37
CA ASN A 456 8.35 15.89 26.66
C ASN A 456 9.15 16.42 25.47
N LEU A 457 9.27 15.67 24.38
CA LEU A 457 9.95 16.05 23.14
C LEU A 457 8.98 16.47 22.03
N HIS A 458 7.68 16.36 22.26
CA HIS A 458 6.67 16.83 21.32
C HIS A 458 6.66 18.36 21.26
N ALA A 459 6.16 18.91 20.15
CA ALA A 459 5.95 20.34 20.00
C ALA A 459 5.01 20.91 21.10
N ASP A 460 4.02 20.12 21.50
CA ASP A 460 3.19 20.35 22.68
C ASP A 460 3.36 19.18 23.68
N PRO A 461 4.15 19.35 24.75
CA PRO A 461 4.37 18.29 25.75
C PRO A 461 3.10 17.86 26.52
N ASP A 462 2.07 18.69 26.51
CA ASP A 462 0.78 18.41 27.17
C ASP A 462 -0.20 17.67 26.25
N GLU A 463 0.15 17.49 24.96
CA GLU A 463 -0.68 16.73 24.03
C GLU A 463 -0.81 15.28 24.50
N LYS A 464 -2.07 14.82 24.55
CA LYS A 464 -2.42 13.45 24.94
C LYS A 464 -2.68 12.57 23.71
N PHE A 465 -2.20 11.36 23.80
CA PHE A 465 -2.50 10.31 22.84
C PHE A 465 -3.73 9.53 23.29
N TYR A 466 -4.62 9.21 22.37
CA TYR A 466 -5.73 8.28 22.56
C TYR A 466 -6.04 7.52 21.28
N ILE A 467 -6.66 6.37 21.41
CA ILE A 467 -7.12 5.54 20.27
C ILE A 467 -8.61 5.82 20.06
N PRO A 468 -9.02 6.37 18.90
CA PRO A 468 -10.42 6.71 18.65
C PRO A 468 -11.31 5.47 18.49
N GLU A 469 -12.63 5.65 18.62
CA GLU A 469 -13.59 4.55 18.60
C GLU A 469 -13.73 3.83 17.26
N ASN A 470 -13.35 4.48 16.17
CA ASN A 470 -13.39 3.93 14.81
C ASN A 470 -12.19 3.04 14.46
N VAL A 471 -11.34 2.71 15.44
CA VAL A 471 -10.16 1.85 15.26
C VAL A 471 -10.43 0.44 15.77
N TYR A 472 -10.07 -0.55 14.97
CA TYR A 472 -10.19 -1.98 15.24
C TYR A 472 -8.83 -2.65 15.06
N ILE A 473 -8.51 -3.67 15.88
CA ILE A 473 -7.21 -4.33 15.85
C ILE A 473 -7.41 -5.83 15.67
N ILE A 474 -6.70 -6.42 14.71
CA ILE A 474 -6.64 -7.85 14.48
C ILE A 474 -5.20 -8.33 14.73
N GLY A 475 -5.01 -9.25 15.65
CA GLY A 475 -3.77 -9.99 15.81
C GLY A 475 -3.86 -11.39 15.21
N THR A 476 -2.74 -11.93 14.72
CA THR A 476 -2.60 -13.35 14.40
C THR A 476 -1.45 -13.96 15.19
N MET A 477 -1.57 -15.21 15.61
CA MET A 477 -0.49 -15.93 16.30
C MET A 477 -0.50 -17.42 15.98
N ASN A 478 0.67 -18.02 16.02
CA ASN A 478 0.83 -19.47 15.96
C ASN A 478 0.98 -20.04 17.38
N ASP A 479 0.19 -21.06 17.73
CA ASP A 479 0.18 -21.62 19.08
C ASP A 479 1.40 -22.49 19.40
N ILE A 480 2.10 -22.97 18.36
CA ILE A 480 3.25 -23.88 18.51
C ILE A 480 4.61 -23.19 18.67
N ASP A 481 4.68 -21.88 18.47
CA ASP A 481 5.93 -21.13 18.63
C ASP A 481 6.38 -21.13 20.10
N ARG A 482 7.23 -22.12 20.47
CA ARG A 482 7.76 -22.31 21.84
C ARG A 482 8.70 -21.20 22.30
N SER A 483 9.20 -20.38 21.38
CA SER A 483 10.15 -19.29 21.64
C SER A 483 9.49 -17.99 22.13
N VAL A 484 8.18 -18.00 22.33
CA VAL A 484 7.40 -16.81 22.55
C VAL A 484 6.88 -16.74 23.98
N ASP A 485 7.10 -15.59 24.62
CA ASP A 485 6.55 -15.30 25.94
C ASP A 485 5.04 -15.48 25.98
N ASN A 486 4.55 -16.10 27.04
CA ASN A 486 3.13 -16.25 27.26
C ASN A 486 2.45 -14.88 27.26
N PHE A 487 1.38 -14.75 26.49
CA PHE A 487 0.51 -13.57 26.53
C PHE A 487 0.17 -13.21 27.98
N ASP A 488 0.58 -12.03 28.40
CA ASP A 488 0.26 -11.47 29.71
C ASP A 488 -1.26 -11.46 29.93
N PHE A 489 -1.71 -11.78 31.15
CA PHE A 489 -3.11 -11.74 31.54
C PHE A 489 -3.75 -10.36 31.27
N ALA A 490 -2.95 -9.28 31.31
CA ALA A 490 -3.40 -7.96 30.98
C ALA A 490 -3.83 -7.82 29.51
N MET A 491 -3.12 -8.50 28.57
CA MET A 491 -3.51 -8.56 27.17
C MET A 491 -4.73 -9.43 26.91
N ARG A 492 -4.81 -10.58 27.60
CA ARG A 492 -5.92 -11.52 27.42
C ARG A 492 -7.29 -10.88 27.64
N ARG A 493 -7.42 -9.94 28.54
CA ARG A 493 -8.69 -9.24 28.79
C ARG A 493 -9.04 -8.18 27.75
N ARG A 494 -8.06 -7.72 26.94
CA ARG A 494 -8.25 -6.65 25.96
C ARG A 494 -8.54 -7.15 24.56
N PHE A 495 -8.30 -8.43 24.32
CA PHE A 495 -8.54 -9.08 23.04
C PHE A 495 -9.51 -10.24 23.19
N ARG A 496 -10.38 -10.39 22.21
CA ARG A 496 -11.17 -11.60 22.05
C ARG A 496 -10.36 -12.61 21.24
N PHE A 497 -10.21 -13.82 21.77
CA PHE A 497 -9.44 -14.88 21.11
C PHE A 497 -10.37 -15.79 20.31
N VAL A 498 -9.98 -16.09 19.09
CA VAL A 498 -10.65 -17.03 18.19
C VAL A 498 -9.62 -18.04 17.73
N GLU A 499 -9.93 -19.31 17.97
CA GLU A 499 -9.16 -20.42 17.48
C GLU A 499 -9.59 -20.76 16.06
N LEU A 500 -8.62 -20.91 15.15
CA LEU A 500 -8.82 -21.38 13.78
C LEU A 500 -8.19 -22.76 13.66
N ARG A 501 -9.02 -23.77 13.53
CA ARG A 501 -8.60 -25.16 13.36
C ARG A 501 -8.14 -25.40 11.92
N ALA A 502 -7.30 -26.40 11.74
CA ALA A 502 -6.74 -26.73 10.43
C ALA A 502 -7.81 -27.15 9.40
N ASP A 503 -8.93 -27.70 9.87
CA ASP A 503 -10.06 -28.18 9.06
C ASP A 503 -11.15 -27.13 8.78
N GLU A 504 -11.04 -25.91 9.34
CA GLU A 504 -12.08 -24.87 9.20
C GLU A 504 -11.95 -23.97 7.97
N ARG A 505 -10.82 -24.02 7.27
CA ARG A 505 -10.52 -23.14 6.12
C ARG A 505 -10.15 -23.93 4.86
N LEU A 506 -10.84 -25.06 4.63
CA LEU A 506 -10.62 -25.93 3.45
C LEU A 506 -11.04 -25.26 2.14
N GLU A 507 -12.00 -24.33 2.19
CA GLU A 507 -12.47 -23.60 1.02
C GLU A 507 -11.36 -22.83 0.27
N MET A 508 -10.23 -22.54 0.95
CA MET A 508 -9.09 -21.94 0.25
C MET A 508 -8.47 -22.87 -0.80
N LEU A 509 -8.64 -24.18 -0.68
CA LEU A 509 -8.13 -25.15 -1.65
C LEU A 509 -8.85 -25.12 -3.00
N ALA A 510 -10.06 -24.54 -3.08
CA ALA A 510 -10.71 -24.25 -4.35
C ALA A 510 -9.85 -23.34 -5.26
N ASN A 511 -8.89 -22.59 -4.69
CA ASN A 511 -7.91 -21.83 -5.48
C ASN A 511 -6.94 -22.73 -6.27
N LEU A 512 -6.92 -24.06 -6.06
CA LEU A 512 -6.15 -25.00 -6.90
C LEU A 512 -6.72 -25.08 -8.32
N GLU A 513 -8.00 -24.71 -8.49
CA GLU A 513 -8.71 -24.68 -9.78
C GLU A 513 -8.79 -26.07 -10.48
N ASP A 514 -8.69 -27.14 -9.68
CA ASP A 514 -8.74 -28.53 -10.10
C ASP A 514 -9.43 -29.35 -8.99
N GLU A 515 -10.66 -29.83 -9.26
CA GLU A 515 -11.49 -30.51 -8.26
C GLU A 515 -10.89 -31.85 -7.80
N GLU A 516 -10.19 -32.59 -8.67
CA GLU A 516 -9.55 -33.86 -8.30
C GLU A 516 -8.34 -33.60 -7.40
N LEU A 517 -7.53 -32.59 -7.74
CA LEU A 517 -6.38 -32.18 -6.96
C LEU A 517 -6.82 -31.64 -5.59
N GLU A 518 -7.89 -30.84 -5.53
CA GLU A 518 -8.48 -30.33 -4.29
C GLU A 518 -8.94 -31.47 -3.39
N ALA A 519 -9.73 -32.41 -3.92
CA ALA A 519 -10.24 -33.54 -3.16
C ALA A 519 -9.10 -34.41 -2.60
N GLU A 520 -8.06 -34.68 -3.38
CA GLU A 520 -6.90 -35.44 -2.96
C GLU A 520 -6.07 -34.68 -1.90
N ALA A 521 -5.90 -33.36 -2.06
CA ALA A 521 -5.24 -32.51 -1.08
C ALA A 521 -5.96 -32.55 0.27
N ILE A 522 -7.28 -32.39 0.28
CA ILE A 522 -8.12 -32.49 1.49
C ILE A 522 -7.98 -33.87 2.13
N ARG A 523 -8.02 -34.92 1.33
CA ARG A 523 -7.90 -36.30 1.82
C ARG A 523 -6.55 -36.53 2.52
N ARG A 524 -5.42 -36.16 1.87
CA ARG A 524 -4.07 -36.34 2.42
C ARG A 524 -3.84 -35.47 3.65
N MET A 525 -4.26 -34.22 3.59
CA MET A 525 -4.17 -33.27 4.72
C MET A 525 -4.94 -33.81 5.94
N SER A 526 -6.18 -34.24 5.75
CA SER A 526 -7.03 -34.76 6.84
C SER A 526 -6.47 -36.02 7.45
N ALA A 527 -5.89 -36.93 6.63
CA ALA A 527 -5.26 -38.16 7.11
C ALA A 527 -3.98 -37.86 7.89
N LEU A 528 -3.14 -36.95 7.38
CA LEU A 528 -1.93 -36.50 8.07
C LEU A 528 -2.25 -35.82 9.40
N ASN A 529 -3.20 -34.89 9.42
CA ASN A 529 -3.59 -34.14 10.63
C ASN A 529 -4.17 -35.07 11.72
N ARG A 530 -4.90 -36.11 11.32
CA ARG A 530 -5.41 -37.10 12.25
C ARG A 530 -4.27 -37.90 12.89
N GLU A 531 -3.24 -38.24 12.12
CA GLU A 531 -2.07 -38.94 12.63
C GLU A 531 -1.20 -38.03 13.51
N ILE A 532 -1.03 -36.74 13.16
CA ILE A 532 -0.34 -35.75 14.02
C ILE A 532 -1.02 -35.68 15.39
N ALA A 533 -2.34 -35.54 15.43
CA ALA A 533 -3.09 -35.47 16.68
C ALA A 533 -3.06 -36.78 17.51
N ALA A 534 -2.71 -37.90 16.89
CA ALA A 534 -2.57 -39.19 17.55
C ALA A 534 -1.17 -39.44 18.15
N VAL A 535 -0.19 -38.57 17.89
CA VAL A 535 1.14 -38.62 18.52
C VAL A 535 1.04 -38.06 19.94
N GLU A 536 1.54 -38.79 20.95
CA GLU A 536 1.32 -38.52 22.38
C GLU A 536 1.73 -37.10 22.82
N ASP A 537 2.82 -36.57 22.27
CA ASP A 537 3.36 -35.25 22.62
C ASP A 537 2.91 -34.12 21.65
N LEU A 538 2.15 -34.45 20.62
CA LEU A 538 1.55 -33.49 19.70
C LEU A 538 0.03 -33.39 19.98
N ASN A 539 -0.55 -32.26 19.58
CA ASN A 539 -1.98 -32.03 19.72
C ASN A 539 -2.51 -31.31 18.45
N GLU A 540 -3.75 -30.88 18.47
CA GLU A 540 -4.39 -30.23 17.33
C GLU A 540 -3.66 -28.95 16.87
N ASN A 541 -2.89 -28.30 17.74
CA ASN A 541 -2.13 -27.08 17.39
C ASN A 541 -0.96 -27.37 16.42
N TYR A 542 -0.48 -28.61 16.36
CA TYR A 542 0.58 -29.04 15.44
C TYR A 542 0.07 -29.51 14.08
N GLN A 543 -1.25 -29.48 13.87
CA GLN A 543 -1.85 -29.84 12.59
C GLN A 543 -1.38 -28.88 11.49
N ILE A 544 -1.44 -29.33 10.25
CA ILE A 544 -1.02 -28.58 9.07
C ILE A 544 -2.23 -27.95 8.42
N GLY A 545 -2.21 -26.64 8.24
CA GLY A 545 -3.29 -25.91 7.58
C GLY A 545 -3.24 -25.97 6.06
N ALA A 546 -4.38 -25.71 5.44
CA ALA A 546 -4.61 -25.83 4.00
C ALA A 546 -3.68 -24.99 3.12
N SER A 547 -3.10 -23.87 3.65
CA SER A 547 -2.22 -23.02 2.86
C SER A 547 -0.93 -23.71 2.40
N TYR A 548 -0.46 -24.74 3.11
CA TYR A 548 0.66 -25.55 2.63
C TYR A 548 0.33 -26.28 1.33
N PHE A 549 -0.90 -26.75 1.20
CA PHE A 549 -1.38 -27.50 0.04
C PHE A 549 -1.65 -26.61 -1.18
N LEU A 550 -1.77 -25.30 -1.03
CA LEU A 550 -1.83 -24.37 -2.17
C LEU A 550 -0.56 -24.39 -3.04
N LYS A 551 0.55 -24.89 -2.50
CA LYS A 551 1.79 -25.11 -3.26
C LYS A 551 1.65 -26.16 -4.36
N LEU A 552 0.63 -27.01 -4.29
CA LEU A 552 0.30 -28.00 -5.33
C LEU A 552 -0.08 -27.36 -6.67
N LYS A 553 -0.31 -26.04 -6.73
CA LYS A 553 -0.37 -25.34 -8.01
C LYS A 553 0.88 -25.51 -8.89
N THR A 554 2.03 -25.74 -8.27
CA THR A 554 3.34 -25.82 -8.94
C THR A 554 4.15 -27.05 -8.54
N LEU A 555 3.78 -27.72 -7.45
CA LEU A 555 4.50 -28.87 -6.91
C LEU A 555 3.64 -30.14 -7.02
N THR A 556 4.33 -31.30 -7.08
CA THR A 556 3.69 -32.59 -6.86
C THR A 556 3.49 -32.85 -5.36
N PHE A 557 2.66 -33.83 -5.01
CA PHE A 557 2.49 -34.26 -3.62
C PHE A 557 3.81 -34.74 -2.99
N ASP A 558 4.67 -35.40 -3.75
CA ASP A 558 5.97 -35.87 -3.26
C ASP A 558 6.93 -34.72 -3.00
N GLN A 559 6.96 -33.72 -3.89
CA GLN A 559 7.73 -32.49 -3.66
C GLN A 559 7.19 -31.69 -2.46
N LEU A 560 5.86 -31.58 -2.32
CA LEU A 560 5.27 -30.95 -1.15
C LEU A 560 5.68 -31.65 0.15
N TRP A 561 5.73 -32.98 0.13
CA TRP A 561 6.20 -33.75 1.28
C TRP A 561 7.69 -33.54 1.56
N THR A 562 8.55 -33.77 0.58
CA THR A 562 10.01 -33.74 0.78
C THR A 562 10.53 -32.34 1.12
N ASP A 563 9.99 -31.31 0.47
CA ASP A 563 10.55 -29.96 0.54
C ASP A 563 9.94 -29.12 1.68
N TYR A 564 8.72 -29.45 2.14
CA TYR A 564 8.00 -28.62 3.09
C TYR A 564 7.47 -29.37 4.31
N LEU A 565 6.73 -30.50 4.12
CA LEU A 565 6.06 -31.15 5.23
C LEU A 565 7.02 -31.99 6.05
N HIS A 566 7.87 -32.78 5.41
CA HIS A 566 8.85 -33.63 6.10
C HIS A 566 9.82 -32.81 6.98
N PRO A 567 10.48 -31.74 6.51
CA PRO A 567 11.34 -30.90 7.36
C PRO A 567 10.58 -30.33 8.56
N LEU A 568 9.37 -29.80 8.33
CA LEU A 568 8.54 -29.24 9.40
C LEU A 568 8.17 -30.29 10.45
N LEU A 569 7.71 -31.44 10.01
CA LEU A 569 7.33 -32.55 10.90
C LEU A 569 8.54 -33.09 11.65
N GLN A 570 9.73 -33.10 11.04
CA GLN A 570 10.97 -33.48 11.71
C GLN A 570 11.28 -32.54 12.88
N GLU A 571 11.06 -31.21 12.73
CA GLU A 571 11.21 -30.27 13.85
C GLU A 571 10.19 -30.53 14.97
N TYR A 572 8.96 -30.95 14.61
CA TYR A 572 7.92 -31.23 15.61
C TYR A 572 8.25 -32.41 16.50
N ILE A 573 8.82 -33.48 15.90
CA ILE A 573 9.10 -34.75 16.60
C ILE A 573 10.54 -34.84 17.14
N GLN A 574 11.35 -33.82 16.87
CA GLN A 574 12.75 -33.79 17.31
C GLN A 574 12.87 -33.94 18.85
N GLY A 575 13.61 -34.94 19.30
CA GLY A 575 13.82 -35.28 20.71
C GLY A 575 12.75 -36.17 21.31
N MET A 576 11.76 -36.61 20.52
CA MET A 576 10.76 -37.59 20.96
C MET A 576 11.34 -39.02 20.95
N TYR A 577 10.73 -39.89 21.72
CA TYR A 577 11.06 -41.34 21.65
C TYR A 577 10.55 -41.90 20.32
N ASP A 578 11.42 -42.61 19.58
CA ASP A 578 11.10 -43.32 18.33
C ASP A 578 10.69 -42.40 17.15
N GLU A 579 11.45 -41.30 16.94
CA GLU A 579 11.23 -40.32 15.85
C GLU A 579 11.02 -40.99 14.48
N GLU A 580 11.83 -42.01 14.14
CA GLU A 580 11.76 -42.71 12.85
C GLU A 580 10.42 -43.42 12.64
N SER A 581 9.90 -44.09 13.67
CA SER A 581 8.61 -44.78 13.60
C SER A 581 7.46 -43.76 13.45
N ILE A 582 7.52 -42.64 14.20
CA ILE A 582 6.54 -41.55 14.10
C ILE A 582 6.55 -40.99 12.69
N MET A 583 7.73 -40.62 12.15
CA MET A 583 7.85 -40.09 10.80
C MET A 583 7.31 -41.06 9.74
N ASN A 584 7.59 -42.34 9.86
CA ASN A 584 7.08 -43.34 8.92
C ASN A 584 5.54 -43.45 8.98
N ARG A 585 4.92 -43.32 10.15
CA ARG A 585 3.47 -43.30 10.31
C ARG A 585 2.87 -42.05 9.66
N LEU A 586 3.48 -40.86 9.85
CA LEU A 586 3.07 -39.62 9.24
C LEU A 586 3.19 -39.65 7.70
N ALA A 587 4.31 -40.17 7.17
CA ALA A 587 4.52 -40.39 5.75
C ALA A 587 3.45 -41.30 5.13
N LYS A 588 3.17 -42.41 5.78
CA LYS A 588 2.12 -43.34 5.36
C LYS A 588 0.73 -42.69 5.38
N ALA A 589 0.41 -41.95 6.43
CA ALA A 589 -0.88 -41.23 6.52
C ALA A 589 -1.05 -40.19 5.42
N TYR A 590 0.03 -39.47 5.08
CA TYR A 590 0.05 -38.54 3.96
C TYR A 590 -0.06 -39.27 2.60
N GLY A 591 0.34 -40.51 2.49
CA GLY A 591 0.41 -41.28 1.25
C GLY A 591 1.72 -41.06 0.48
N TYR A 592 2.81 -40.75 1.21
CA TYR A 592 4.15 -40.69 0.63
C TYR A 592 4.78 -42.09 0.62
N HIS A 593 5.28 -42.48 -0.53
CA HIS A 593 6.06 -43.71 -0.70
C HIS A 593 7.50 -43.34 -1.02
N LYS A 594 8.42 -43.70 -0.14
CA LYS A 594 9.85 -43.48 -0.41
C LYS A 594 10.23 -44.25 -1.67
N PRO A 595 10.81 -43.60 -2.69
CA PRO A 595 11.31 -44.30 -3.87
C PRO A 595 12.28 -45.41 -3.43
N THR A 596 12.03 -46.63 -3.84
CA THR A 596 13.00 -47.72 -3.64
C THR A 596 14.10 -47.59 -4.69
N ASP A 597 15.33 -48.01 -4.37
CA ASP A 597 16.49 -47.93 -5.29
C ASP A 597 16.25 -48.58 -6.68
N GLY A 598 15.11 -49.29 -6.86
CA GLY A 598 14.66 -49.85 -8.14
C GLY A 598 13.89 -48.88 -9.06
N ASP A 599 13.27 -47.80 -8.52
CA ASP A 599 12.44 -46.90 -9.29
C ASP A 599 13.29 -45.83 -10.05
N ALA A 600 14.57 -45.67 -9.67
CA ALA A 600 15.51 -44.76 -10.34
C ALA A 600 15.96 -45.28 -11.72
N ASP A 601 15.91 -46.59 -11.97
CA ASP A 601 16.31 -47.17 -13.27
C ASP A 601 15.20 -47.13 -14.32
N GLU A 602 13.92 -47.02 -13.95
CA GLU A 602 12.81 -46.89 -14.91
C GLU A 602 12.62 -45.42 -15.40
N ALA A 603 12.94 -44.42 -14.58
CA ALA A 603 12.87 -43.00 -14.98
C ALA A 603 14.02 -42.57 -15.93
N ALA A 604 15.08 -43.35 -16.03
CA ALA A 604 16.19 -43.10 -16.96
C ALA A 604 16.01 -43.78 -18.34
N GLN A 605 14.93 -44.52 -18.55
CA GLN A 605 14.64 -45.26 -19.79
C GLN A 605 13.39 -44.76 -20.56
N ASN A 606 12.73 -43.69 -20.12
CA ASN A 606 11.64 -43.05 -20.86
C ASN A 606 11.98 -41.62 -21.33
#